data_d193746b9ef048c4f5a18c6638224d2f
#
_entry.id   d193746b9ef048c4f5a18c6638224d2f
#
_cell.length_a   1.000
_cell.length_b   1.000
_cell.length_c   1.000
_cell.angle_alpha   90.00
_cell.angle_beta   90.00
_cell.angle_gamma   90.00
#
_symmetry.space_group_name_H-M   'P 1'
#
loop_
_entity.id
_entity.type
_entity.pdbx_description
1 polymer ?
#
loop_
_entity_poly.entity_id
_entity_poly.type
_entity_poly.pdbx_seq_one_letter_code
_entity_poly.pdbx_strand_id
1 'polypeptide(L)'
;MASLVPPPGRSEVLSLFRSLLRTSRKFADYNIREYAKRRTIDAFRHNKDLSDPTVIAAAYSDGKTQLEVATRQAVVYSLYAPKVKSVMEIV
;
A
#
# COMPACT_ATOMS: atom_id res chain seq x y z
N MET A 1 -8.19 -13.49 21.82
CA MET A 1 -8.66 -12.22 22.35
C MET A 1 -8.63 -11.12 21.29
N ALA A 2 -8.09 -11.44 20.15
CA ALA A 2 -8.13 -10.54 19.00
C ALA A 2 -9.56 -10.16 18.60
N SER A 3 -10.50 -10.99 18.99
CA SER A 3 -11.91 -10.78 18.72
C SER A 3 -12.49 -9.51 19.34
N LEU A 4 -11.75 -8.89 20.26
CA LEU A 4 -12.19 -7.64 20.86
C LEU A 4 -12.03 -6.44 19.94
N VAL A 5 -11.21 -6.58 18.91
CA VAL A 5 -11.04 -5.52 17.93
C VAL A 5 -12.16 -5.63 16.90
N PRO A 6 -13.02 -4.62 16.78
CA PRO A 6 -14.09 -4.68 15.79
C PRO A 6 -13.52 -4.62 14.37
N PRO A 7 -14.22 -5.22 13.40
CA PRO A 7 -13.78 -5.12 12.02
C PRO A 7 -13.86 -3.66 11.57
N PRO A 8 -12.99 -3.26 10.62
CA PRO A 8 -13.00 -1.89 10.13
C PRO A 8 -14.29 -1.59 9.37
N GLY A 9 -14.75 -0.35 9.47
CA GLY A 9 -15.87 0.11 8.69
C GLY A 9 -15.46 0.41 7.26
N ARG A 10 -16.47 0.62 6.42
CA ARG A 10 -16.24 0.90 5.01
C ARG A 10 -15.35 2.14 4.82
N SER A 11 -15.60 3.19 5.60
CA SER A 11 -14.83 4.42 5.46
C SER A 11 -13.37 4.22 5.86
N GLU A 12 -13.11 3.37 6.84
CA GLU A 12 -11.75 3.07 7.26
C GLU A 12 -11.00 2.29 6.17
N VAL A 13 -11.68 1.32 5.56
CA VAL A 13 -11.10 0.54 4.48
C VAL A 13 -10.77 1.42 3.28
N LEU A 14 -11.70 2.31 2.91
CA LEU A 14 -11.49 3.23 1.80
C LEU A 14 -10.37 4.22 2.11
N SER A 15 -10.26 4.65 3.36
CA SER A 15 -9.20 5.54 3.78
C SER A 15 -7.83 4.86 3.64
N LEU A 16 -7.74 3.60 4.05
CA LEU A 16 -6.53 2.82 3.90
C LEU A 16 -6.15 2.66 2.42
N PHE A 17 -7.13 2.35 1.59
CA PHE A 17 -6.93 2.18 0.15
C PHE A 17 -6.37 3.47 -0.46
N ARG A 18 -6.97 4.61 -0.13
CA ARG A 18 -6.50 5.91 -0.62
C ARG A 18 -5.09 6.21 -0.15
N SER A 19 -4.78 5.87 1.10
CA SER A 19 -3.45 6.08 1.65
C SER A 19 -2.41 5.23 0.92
N LEU A 20 -2.74 3.99 0.61
CA LEU A 20 -1.85 3.11 -0.15
C LEU A 20 -1.62 3.64 -1.56
N LEU A 21 -2.67 4.11 -2.22
CA LEU A 21 -2.53 4.69 -3.55
C LEU A 21 -1.69 5.96 -3.53
N ARG A 22 -1.90 6.81 -2.52
CA ARG A 22 -1.13 8.04 -2.37
C ARG A 22 0.33 7.73 -2.15
N THR A 23 0.62 6.74 -1.30
CA THR A 23 2.00 6.34 -1.03
C THR A 23 2.66 5.76 -2.27
N SER A 24 1.92 5.00 -3.07
CA SER A 24 2.48 4.44 -4.30
C SER A 24 2.95 5.52 -5.26
N ARG A 25 2.31 6.67 -5.26
CA ARG A 25 2.69 7.79 -6.12
C ARG A 25 3.99 8.47 -5.69
N LYS A 26 4.43 8.21 -4.46
CA LYS A 26 5.66 8.82 -3.93
C LYS A 26 6.91 8.13 -4.40
N PHE A 27 6.80 6.93 -4.97
CA PHE A 27 7.96 6.26 -5.53
C PHE A 27 8.41 7.00 -6.78
N ALA A 28 9.71 7.25 -6.85
CA ALA A 28 10.29 7.99 -7.98
C ALA A 28 10.31 7.17 -9.26
N ASP A 29 10.56 5.88 -9.12
CA ASP A 29 10.64 4.98 -10.27
C ASP A 29 9.24 4.67 -10.80
N TYR A 30 9.06 4.87 -12.09
CA TYR A 30 7.77 4.64 -12.73
C TYR A 30 7.30 3.19 -12.58
N ASN A 31 8.20 2.24 -12.78
CA ASN A 31 7.84 0.82 -12.70
C ASN A 31 7.42 0.43 -11.28
N ILE A 32 8.12 0.96 -10.28
CA ILE A 32 7.77 0.70 -8.89
C ILE A 32 6.43 1.33 -8.55
N ARG A 33 6.20 2.57 -9.02
CA ARG A 33 4.92 3.24 -8.83
C ARG A 33 3.76 2.43 -9.39
N GLU A 34 3.92 1.95 -10.62
CA GLU A 34 2.87 1.18 -11.27
C GLU A 34 2.67 -0.17 -10.60
N TYR A 35 3.73 -0.81 -10.17
CA TYR A 35 3.66 -2.08 -9.47
C TYR A 35 2.93 -1.91 -8.13
N ALA A 36 3.30 -0.90 -7.35
CA ALA A 36 2.68 -0.66 -6.05
C ALA A 36 1.20 -0.32 -6.20
N LYS A 37 0.87 0.49 -7.18
CA LYS A 37 -0.51 0.85 -7.48
C LYS A 37 -1.32 -0.38 -7.86
N ARG A 38 -0.79 -1.21 -8.74
CA ARG A 38 -1.45 -2.42 -9.20
C ARG A 38 -1.68 -3.40 -8.06
N ARG A 39 -0.65 -3.61 -7.21
CA ARG A 39 -0.77 -4.47 -6.05
C ARG A 39 -1.85 -3.99 -5.10
N THR A 40 -1.93 -2.69 -4.89
CA THR A 40 -2.95 -2.11 -4.02
C THR A 40 -4.35 -2.37 -4.56
N ILE A 41 -4.55 -2.13 -5.83
CA ILE A 41 -5.85 -2.33 -6.48
C ILE A 41 -6.23 -3.81 -6.45
N ASP A 42 -5.29 -4.70 -6.76
CA ASP A 42 -5.54 -6.14 -6.78
C ASP A 42 -5.90 -6.65 -5.39
N ALA A 43 -5.17 -6.19 -4.36
CA ALA A 43 -5.47 -6.58 -2.98
C ALA A 43 -6.85 -6.12 -2.57
N PHE A 44 -7.22 -4.90 -2.93
CA PHE A 44 -8.52 -4.37 -2.61
C PHE A 44 -9.64 -5.17 -3.28
N ARG A 45 -9.46 -5.49 -4.55
CA ARG A 45 -10.42 -6.30 -5.31
C ARG A 45 -10.54 -7.71 -4.76
N HIS A 46 -9.41 -8.30 -4.41
CA HIS A 46 -9.39 -9.66 -3.87
C HIS A 46 -10.14 -9.74 -2.55
N ASN A 47 -10.01 -8.72 -1.72
CA ASN A 47 -10.62 -8.71 -0.39
C ASN A 47 -12.00 -8.10 -0.34
N LYS A 48 -12.49 -7.60 -1.45
CA LYS A 48 -13.74 -6.87 -1.50
C LYS A 48 -14.96 -7.74 -1.16
N ASP A 49 -14.88 -9.02 -1.48
CA ASP A 49 -15.99 -9.94 -1.25
C ASP A 49 -15.91 -10.70 0.09
N LEU A 50 -14.95 -10.34 0.93
CA LEU A 50 -14.84 -10.97 2.24
C LEU A 50 -16.03 -10.57 3.11
N SER A 51 -16.61 -11.57 3.76
CA SER A 51 -17.75 -11.34 4.65
C SER A 51 -17.45 -11.72 6.09
N ASP A 52 -16.43 -12.53 6.32
CA ASP A 52 -16.04 -12.95 7.68
C ASP A 52 -15.36 -11.79 8.39
N PRO A 53 -15.91 -11.28 9.50
CA PRO A 53 -15.30 -10.15 10.22
C PRO A 53 -13.86 -10.40 10.66
N THR A 54 -13.54 -11.62 11.04
CA THR A 54 -12.18 -11.96 11.46
C THR A 54 -11.20 -11.85 10.31
N VAL A 55 -11.60 -12.34 9.13
CA VAL A 55 -10.77 -12.27 7.94
C VAL A 55 -10.62 -10.82 7.47
N ILE A 56 -11.70 -10.05 7.54
CA ILE A 56 -11.66 -8.63 7.18
C ILE A 56 -10.70 -7.87 8.09
N ALA A 57 -10.77 -8.11 9.40
CA ALA A 57 -9.90 -7.46 10.36
C ALA A 57 -8.43 -7.83 10.11
N ALA A 58 -8.16 -9.09 9.80
CA ALA A 58 -6.81 -9.55 9.51
C ALA A 58 -6.28 -8.90 8.24
N ALA A 59 -7.10 -8.84 7.20
CA ALA A 59 -6.71 -8.22 5.93
C ALA A 59 -6.45 -6.72 6.10
N TYR A 60 -7.27 -6.05 6.90
CA TYR A 60 -7.10 -4.63 7.17
C TYR A 60 -5.79 -4.38 7.93
N SER A 61 -5.52 -5.19 8.95
CA SER A 61 -4.29 -5.08 9.73
C SER A 61 -3.07 -5.31 8.85
N ASP A 62 -3.13 -6.29 7.98
CA ASP A 62 -2.05 -6.56 7.02
C ASP A 62 -1.86 -5.37 6.08
N GLY A 63 -2.95 -4.79 5.61
CA GLY A 63 -2.90 -3.61 4.75
C GLY A 63 -2.23 -2.41 5.43
N LYS A 64 -2.50 -2.22 6.71
CA LYS A 64 -1.86 -1.15 7.48
C LYS A 64 -0.36 -1.39 7.62
N THR A 65 0.04 -2.64 7.84
CA THR A 65 1.44 -3.00 7.88
C THR A 65 2.11 -2.75 6.53
N GLN A 66 1.44 -3.11 5.44
CA GLN A 66 1.93 -2.85 4.09
C GLN A 66 2.09 -1.35 3.85
N LEU A 67 1.18 -0.54 4.36
CA LEU A 67 1.26 0.91 4.22
C LEU A 67 2.50 1.46 4.94
N GLU A 68 2.77 0.98 6.13
CA GLU A 68 3.96 1.41 6.88
C GLU A 68 5.24 1.04 6.15
N VAL A 69 5.30 -0.19 5.63
CA VAL A 69 6.45 -0.66 4.87
C VAL A 69 6.61 0.19 3.61
N ALA A 70 5.53 0.42 2.88
CA ALA A 70 5.57 1.18 1.64
C ALA A 70 6.00 2.63 1.90
N THR A 71 5.53 3.23 2.98
CA THR A 71 5.91 4.59 3.34
C THR A 71 7.41 4.69 3.59
N ARG A 72 7.95 3.73 4.34
CA ARG A 72 9.39 3.69 4.61
C ARG A 72 10.18 3.46 3.34
N GLN A 73 9.73 2.54 2.49
CA GLN A 73 10.41 2.26 1.24
C GLN A 73 10.39 3.46 0.30
N ALA A 74 9.29 4.19 0.26
CA ALA A 74 9.20 5.37 -0.57
C ALA A 74 10.24 6.42 -0.15
N VAL A 75 10.44 6.59 1.16
CA VAL A 75 11.45 7.51 1.66
C VAL A 75 12.84 7.05 1.27
N VAL A 76 13.13 5.75 1.46
CA VAL A 76 14.44 5.19 1.10
C VAL A 76 14.70 5.39 -0.38
N TYR A 77 13.73 5.05 -1.23
CA TYR A 77 13.90 5.21 -2.67
C TYR A 77 14.09 6.66 -3.07
N SER A 78 13.43 7.59 -2.40
CA SER A 78 13.58 9.00 -2.72
C SER A 78 14.99 9.52 -2.43
N LEU A 79 15.68 8.91 -1.45
CA LEU A 79 17.06 9.28 -1.14
C LEU A 79 18.05 8.84 -2.21
N TYR A 80 17.76 7.74 -2.90
CA TYR A 80 18.66 7.18 -3.89
C TYR A 80 18.22 7.44 -5.32
N ALA A 81 16.98 7.78 -5.53
CA ALA A 81 16.41 7.95 -6.86
C ALA A 81 17.17 8.95 -7.73
N PRO A 82 17.62 10.12 -7.21
CA PRO A 82 18.34 11.07 -8.04
C PRO A 82 19.58 10.47 -8.72
N LYS A 83 20.32 9.65 -7.99
CA LYS A 83 21.52 9.01 -8.54
C LYS A 83 21.16 7.97 -9.60
N VAL A 84 20.20 7.13 -9.27
CA VAL A 84 19.74 6.08 -10.18
C VAL A 84 19.15 6.72 -11.43
N LYS A 85 18.35 7.75 -11.25
CA LYS A 85 17.70 8.44 -12.34
C LYS A 85 18.73 9.10 -13.27
N SER A 86 19.75 9.72 -12.69
CA SER A 86 20.82 10.34 -13.50
C SER A 86 21.53 9.33 -14.37
N VAL A 87 21.83 8.16 -13.81
CA VAL A 87 22.47 7.09 -14.58
C VAL A 87 21.55 6.64 -15.71
N MET A 88 20.28 6.48 -15.44
CA MET A 88 19.32 6.06 -16.44
C MET A 88 19.15 7.12 -17.53
N GLU A 89 19.22 8.39 -17.17
CA GLU A 89 19.08 9.47 -18.13
C GLU A 89 20.27 9.58 -19.07
N ILE A 90 21.44 9.17 -18.62
CA ILE A 90 22.65 9.16 -19.44
C ILE A 90 22.55 8.08 -20.51
N VAL A 91 21.90 7.00 -20.18
CA VAL A 91 21.70 5.90 -21.10
C VAL A 91 20.57 6.21 -22.07
#